data_15e7b3ae50bca1565b1112e693e8c15b
#
_entry.id   15e7b3ae50bca1565b1112e693e8c15b
#
_cell.length_a   1.000
_cell.length_b   1.000
_cell.length_c   1.000
_cell.angle_alpha   90.00
_cell.angle_beta   90.00
_cell.angle_gamma   90.00
#
_symmetry.space_group_name_H-M   'P 1'
#
loop_
_entity.id
_entity.type
_entity.pdbx_description
1 polymer ?
#
loop_
_entity_poly.entity_id
_entity_poly.type
_entity_poly.pdbx_seq_one_letter_code
_entity_poly.pdbx_strand_id
1 'polypeptide(L)'
;MTEERRREGELGAAARPAIGRGFRLQWEAAQQAHVLLYPEGMVKLNGSAGEILKRCDGQRTVAEIVTDLETAFGASGLTNDVMAFMAIALTKNWLEIRE
;
A
#
# COMPACT_ATOMS: atom_id res chain seq x y z
N MET A 1 4.88 16.17 22.73
CA MET A 1 6.07 16.26 22.02
C MET A 1 5.92 16.16 20.56
N THR A 2 6.75 16.90 19.90
CA THR A 2 6.68 16.95 18.46
C THR A 2 6.93 15.62 17.80
N GLU A 3 7.80 14.82 18.38
CA GLU A 3 8.12 13.56 17.75
C GLU A 3 6.94 12.62 17.69
N GLU A 4 6.14 12.61 18.75
CA GLU A 4 4.97 11.76 18.73
C GLU A 4 3.98 12.22 17.69
N ARG A 5 3.80 13.54 17.56
CA ARG A 5 2.93 14.04 16.54
C ARG A 5 3.43 13.73 15.15
N ARG A 6 4.74 13.75 14.95
CA ARG A 6 5.31 13.44 13.67
C ARG A 6 5.09 12.00 13.28
N ARG A 7 4.92 11.12 14.24
CA ARG A 7 4.69 9.71 13.92
C ARG A 7 3.29 9.44 13.45
N GLU A 8 2.36 10.32 13.81
CA GLU A 8 1.01 10.15 13.31
C GLU A 8 1.02 10.32 11.80
N GLY A 9 0.47 9.35 11.10
CA GLY A 9 0.44 9.35 9.67
C GLY A 9 1.74 8.98 9.01
N GLU A 10 2.77 8.68 9.79
CA GLU A 10 4.05 8.27 9.23
C GLU A 10 4.07 6.78 8.95
N LEU A 11 4.83 6.41 7.94
CA LEU A 11 4.98 5.02 7.56
C LEU A 11 5.89 4.32 8.54
N GLY A 12 5.41 3.24 9.12
CA GLY A 12 6.16 2.42 10.04
C GLY A 12 5.45 1.09 10.19
N ALA A 13 6.03 0.19 11.00
CA ALA A 13 5.50 -1.16 11.13
C ALA A 13 4.06 -1.17 11.64
N ALA A 14 3.70 -0.22 12.49
CA ALA A 14 2.37 -0.17 13.10
C ALA A 14 1.39 0.70 12.32
N ALA A 15 1.83 1.33 11.25
CA ALA A 15 0.95 2.17 10.44
C ALA A 15 -0.08 1.30 9.72
N ARG A 16 -1.26 1.87 9.50
CA ARG A 16 -2.34 1.18 8.80
C ARG A 16 -2.63 1.88 7.49
N PRO A 17 -1.98 1.44 6.41
CA PRO A 17 -2.18 2.10 5.12
C PRO A 17 -3.50 1.72 4.48
N ALA A 18 -4.07 2.68 3.77
CA ALA A 18 -5.31 2.48 3.02
C ALA A 18 -5.16 3.14 1.65
N ILE A 19 -5.99 2.72 0.71
CA ILE A 19 -6.02 3.36 -0.60
C ILE A 19 -6.39 4.83 -0.41
N GLY A 20 -5.65 5.71 -1.06
CA GLY A 20 -5.82 7.14 -0.91
C GLY A 20 -7.19 7.61 -1.34
N ARG A 21 -7.63 8.68 -0.69
CA ARG A 21 -8.91 9.27 -1.00
C ARG A 21 -8.90 9.73 -2.47
N GLY A 22 -9.96 9.40 -3.19
CA GLY A 22 -10.02 9.74 -4.60
C GLY A 22 -9.48 8.67 -5.54
N PHE A 23 -8.90 7.61 -5.00
CA PHE A 23 -8.42 6.51 -5.80
C PHE A 23 -9.23 5.26 -5.51
N ARG A 24 -9.33 4.38 -6.50
CA ARG A 24 -9.99 3.10 -6.33
C ARG A 24 -9.16 2.01 -6.98
N LEU A 25 -8.86 0.96 -6.24
CA LEU A 25 -8.13 -0.17 -6.77
C LEU A 25 -9.10 -1.13 -7.42
N GLN A 26 -8.76 -1.58 -8.64
CA GLN A 26 -9.64 -2.47 -9.39
C GLN A 26 -8.80 -3.51 -10.12
N TRP A 27 -9.30 -4.73 -10.13
CA TRP A 27 -8.69 -5.80 -10.91
C TRP A 27 -9.24 -5.74 -12.34
N GLU A 28 -8.33 -5.73 -13.31
CA GLU A 28 -8.71 -5.72 -14.73
C GLU A 28 -8.41 -7.08 -15.32
N ALA A 29 -9.45 -7.88 -15.49
CA ALA A 29 -9.26 -9.25 -15.94
C ALA A 29 -8.69 -9.31 -17.36
N ALA A 30 -9.10 -8.41 -18.23
CA ALA A 30 -8.60 -8.40 -19.60
C ALA A 30 -7.11 -8.17 -19.66
N GLN A 31 -6.55 -7.42 -18.72
CA GLN A 31 -5.13 -7.14 -18.68
C GLN A 31 -4.39 -7.97 -17.66
N GLN A 32 -5.12 -8.77 -16.87
CA GLN A 32 -4.54 -9.57 -15.79
C GLN A 32 -3.71 -8.69 -14.86
N ALA A 33 -4.23 -7.54 -14.49
CA ALA A 33 -3.49 -6.57 -13.69
C ALA A 33 -4.43 -5.72 -12.86
N HIS A 34 -3.92 -5.21 -11.76
CA HIS A 34 -4.63 -4.20 -10.98
C HIS A 34 -4.39 -2.83 -11.57
N VAL A 35 -5.36 -1.96 -11.42
CA VAL A 35 -5.24 -0.56 -11.81
C VAL A 35 -5.77 0.31 -10.68
N LEU A 36 -5.23 1.52 -10.57
CA LEU A 36 -5.78 2.54 -9.69
C LEU A 36 -6.54 3.53 -10.55
N LEU A 37 -7.80 3.70 -10.24
CA LEU A 37 -8.66 4.63 -10.96
C LEU A 37 -8.79 5.93 -10.18
N TYR A 38 -8.77 7.04 -10.89
CA TYR A 38 -8.98 8.35 -10.30
C TYR A 38 -9.65 9.23 -11.36
N PRO A 39 -10.18 10.41 -10.97
CA PRO A 39 -11.03 11.16 -11.93
C PRO A 39 -10.36 11.47 -13.26
N GLU A 40 -9.04 11.72 -13.26
CA GLU A 40 -8.35 12.11 -14.49
C GLU A 40 -7.81 10.94 -15.29
N GLY A 41 -7.92 9.71 -14.79
CA GLY A 41 -7.35 8.59 -15.52
C GLY A 41 -7.13 7.36 -14.67
N MET A 42 -6.12 6.59 -15.03
CA MET A 42 -5.79 5.40 -14.26
C MET A 42 -4.29 5.14 -14.28
N VAL A 43 -3.83 4.41 -13.28
CA VAL A 43 -2.46 3.95 -13.18
C VAL A 43 -2.48 2.44 -13.31
N LYS A 44 -1.75 1.90 -14.27
CA LYS A 44 -1.60 0.47 -14.40
C LYS A 44 -0.48 0.01 -13.48
N LEU A 45 -0.75 -1.00 -12.67
CA LEU A 45 0.18 -1.45 -11.65
C LEU A 45 0.85 -2.74 -12.11
N ASN A 46 2.12 -2.92 -11.75
CA ASN A 46 2.75 -4.22 -11.94
C ASN A 46 2.24 -5.18 -10.87
N GLY A 47 2.66 -6.45 -10.96
CA GLY A 47 2.14 -7.46 -10.06
C GLY A 47 2.45 -7.18 -8.60
N SER A 48 3.69 -6.76 -8.33
CA SER A 48 4.09 -6.47 -6.95
C SER A 48 3.28 -5.33 -6.36
N ALA A 49 3.14 -4.26 -7.12
CA ALA A 49 2.39 -3.08 -6.64
C ALA A 49 0.94 -3.45 -6.35
N GLY A 50 0.33 -4.22 -7.24
CA GLY A 50 -1.05 -4.63 -7.05
C GLY A 50 -1.22 -5.48 -5.80
N GLU A 51 -0.27 -6.41 -5.57
CA GLU A 51 -0.34 -7.28 -4.41
C GLU A 51 -0.19 -6.51 -3.10
N ILE A 52 0.66 -5.50 -3.09
CA ILE A 52 0.80 -4.68 -1.90
C ILE A 52 -0.46 -3.84 -1.67
N LEU A 53 -0.92 -3.15 -2.71
CA LEU A 53 -2.03 -2.23 -2.56
C LEU A 53 -3.33 -2.93 -2.21
N LYS A 54 -3.54 -4.15 -2.72
CA LYS A 54 -4.80 -4.84 -2.42
C LYS A 54 -4.91 -5.24 -0.95
N ARG A 55 -3.80 -5.23 -0.22
CA ARG A 55 -3.80 -5.53 1.20
C ARG A 55 -3.88 -4.30 2.07
N CYS A 56 -3.85 -3.12 1.45
CA CYS A 56 -3.89 -1.84 2.19
C CYS A 56 -5.33 -1.42 2.39
N ASP A 57 -5.95 -1.98 3.43
CA ASP A 57 -7.38 -1.79 3.68
C ASP A 57 -7.66 -0.82 4.86
N GLY A 58 -6.61 -0.21 5.41
CA GLY A 58 -6.78 0.69 6.54
C GLY A 58 -6.93 -0.04 7.86
N GLN A 59 -6.95 -1.37 7.84
CA GLN A 59 -7.14 -2.20 9.03
C GLN A 59 -5.85 -2.91 9.43
N ARG A 60 -5.13 -3.41 8.44
CA ARG A 60 -3.89 -4.14 8.68
C ARG A 60 -2.74 -3.18 8.83
N THR A 61 -1.82 -3.52 9.74
CA THR A 61 -0.58 -2.77 9.86
C THR A 61 0.38 -3.16 8.75
N VAL A 62 1.40 -2.33 8.55
CA VAL A 62 2.46 -2.66 7.59
C VAL A 62 3.07 -4.00 7.92
N ALA A 63 3.34 -4.26 9.22
CA ALA A 63 3.94 -5.53 9.62
C ALA A 63 3.05 -6.70 9.22
N GLU A 64 1.74 -6.57 9.40
CA GLU A 64 0.82 -7.64 9.03
C GLU A 64 0.78 -7.84 7.53
N ILE A 65 0.84 -6.75 6.77
CA ILE A 65 0.84 -6.84 5.31
C ILE A 65 2.10 -7.56 4.83
N VAL A 66 3.26 -7.21 5.41
CA VAL A 66 4.51 -7.87 5.03
C VAL A 66 4.45 -9.36 5.33
N THR A 67 3.97 -9.72 6.53
CA THR A 67 3.85 -11.13 6.90
C THR A 67 2.93 -11.87 5.93
N ASP A 68 1.82 -11.26 5.57
CA ASP A 68 0.87 -11.88 4.66
C ASP A 68 1.48 -12.10 3.28
N LEU A 69 2.23 -11.10 2.79
CA LEU A 69 2.90 -11.22 1.51
C LEU A 69 3.96 -12.32 1.54
N GLU A 70 4.75 -12.36 2.61
CA GLU A 70 5.78 -13.37 2.73
C GLU A 70 5.19 -14.77 2.75
N THR A 71 4.08 -14.94 3.46
CA THR A 71 3.40 -16.22 3.52
C THR A 71 2.81 -16.58 2.15
N ALA A 72 2.15 -15.64 1.53
CA ALA A 72 1.46 -15.90 0.26
C ALA A 72 2.42 -16.29 -0.85
N PHE A 73 3.63 -15.72 -0.85
CA PHE A 73 4.57 -15.95 -1.95
C PHE A 73 5.76 -16.81 -1.55
N GLY A 74 5.76 -17.35 -0.34
CA GLY A 74 6.84 -18.21 0.12
C GLY A 74 8.18 -17.48 0.14
N ALA A 75 8.17 -16.21 0.54
CA ALA A 75 9.35 -15.37 0.52
C ALA A 75 9.63 -14.86 1.93
N SER A 76 10.80 -14.26 2.11
CA SER A 76 11.15 -13.64 3.37
C SER A 76 11.94 -12.37 3.07
N GLY A 77 12.08 -11.51 4.10
CA GLY A 77 12.87 -10.30 3.98
C GLY A 77 12.24 -9.24 3.09
N LEU A 78 10.91 -9.19 3.01
CA LEU A 78 10.23 -8.26 2.11
C LEU A 78 9.98 -6.89 2.72
N THR A 79 10.30 -6.70 4.01
CA THR A 79 9.93 -5.46 4.71
C THR A 79 10.44 -4.23 3.99
N ASN A 80 11.74 -4.21 3.65
CA ASN A 80 12.33 -3.02 3.06
C ASN A 80 11.73 -2.71 1.69
N ASP A 81 11.52 -3.73 0.88
CA ASP A 81 10.94 -3.53 -0.45
C ASP A 81 9.51 -3.02 -0.35
N VAL A 82 8.74 -3.60 0.55
CA VAL A 82 7.35 -3.18 0.72
C VAL A 82 7.29 -1.74 1.20
N MET A 83 8.12 -1.40 2.19
CA MET A 83 8.10 -0.04 2.72
C MET A 83 8.61 0.97 1.71
N ALA A 84 9.59 0.60 0.89
CA ALA A 84 10.07 1.50 -0.16
C ALA A 84 8.96 1.81 -1.17
N PHE A 85 8.21 0.79 -1.57
CA PHE A 85 7.08 1.01 -2.46
C PHE A 85 6.01 1.88 -1.80
N MET A 86 5.68 1.58 -0.54
CA MET A 86 4.65 2.35 0.16
C MET A 86 5.05 3.82 0.31
N ALA A 87 6.33 4.09 0.54
CA ALA A 87 6.80 5.47 0.65
C ALA A 87 6.54 6.23 -0.66
N ILE A 88 6.82 5.59 -1.79
CA ILE A 88 6.54 6.19 -3.09
C ILE A 88 5.03 6.40 -3.26
N ALA A 89 4.26 5.38 -2.92
CA ALA A 89 2.80 5.45 -3.08
C ALA A 89 2.20 6.58 -2.23
N LEU A 90 2.76 6.81 -1.05
CA LEU A 90 2.30 7.91 -0.20
C LEU A 90 2.57 9.26 -0.86
N THR A 91 3.72 9.43 -1.49
CA THR A 91 4.02 10.71 -2.15
C THR A 91 3.09 10.95 -3.34
N LYS A 92 2.56 9.89 -3.93
CA LYS A 92 1.65 10.01 -5.06
C LYS A 92 0.19 10.02 -4.64
N ASN A 93 -0.06 9.95 -3.34
CA ASN A 93 -1.41 9.90 -2.77
C ASN A 93 -2.18 8.64 -3.13
N TRP A 94 -1.49 7.63 -3.63
CA TRP A 94 -2.11 6.31 -3.85
C TRP A 94 -2.48 5.66 -2.53
N LEU A 95 -1.72 5.95 -1.50
CA LEU A 95 -1.95 5.47 -0.14
C LEU A 95 -2.06 6.63 0.82
N GLU A 96 -2.78 6.40 1.89
CA GLU A 96 -2.80 7.29 3.04
C GLU A 96 -2.70 6.43 4.30
N ILE A 97 -2.22 7.01 5.37
CA ILE A 97 -2.07 6.28 6.63
C ILE A 97 -3.28 6.57 7.50
N ARG A 98 -3.92 5.53 7.99
CA ARG A 98 -5.03 5.66 8.91
C ARG A 98 -4.57 5.26 10.30
N GLU A 99 -5.22 5.88 11.28
CA GLU A 99 -4.85 5.66 12.68
C GLU A 99 -5.74 4.65 13.35
#